data_b15aa1c02f82458adf704d14464e24f2
#
_entry.id   b15aa1c02f82458adf704d14464e24f2
#
_cell.length_a   1.000
_cell.length_b   1.000
_cell.length_c   1.000
_cell.angle_alpha   90.00
_cell.angle_beta   90.00
_cell.angle_gamma   90.00
#
_symmetry.space_group_name_H-M   'P 1'
#
loop_
_entity.id
_entity.type
_entity.pdbx_description
1 polymer ?
#
loop_
_entity_poly.entity_id
_entity_poly.type
_entity_poly.pdbx_seq_one_letter_code
_entity_poly.pdbx_strand_id
1 'polypeptide(L)'
;MNMKKMALAACIVAAGSFAASADQARVNPFLQPSYGTVYDIPPFESISYDDYIPAIRQGIAEREAEIQAIIVNRATPDFDNTILAMEKAGRTLSRVMRVFGALNETDNSPEMEAINAEISPIISAASDEIMMNPQLFAKVKSVYDRRNDMGLSPAQIKDVEDTYTEFVRAGALLSDTDKAALKEVNLKLSDLYLAFNRNLLSATNAFRIVVNDPKRLSGLPESSVAQAADAAREAGLPEGNWVFTLQAPSRLPLLQYADDRELRREMYEGYVNLASSGEYNNGPVINDIVHARARKAALLGYPDYASYMTANVMAKNPAAAEDLLMQIWRPAVKRVGEEVAEMQALADKEGAGITIAPHDYYYYAEKVRRDKYALDEDEVRAYFAIDNVRKGIFTMAEKLYGVKFVEMPEAPKYHPEVKVYDVLDTDGSHLAVFMTDYFPRASKRQGAWMDEMQGSFVDPDGTVQRPIVFNV
;
A
#
# COMPACT_ATOMS: atom_id res chain seq x y z
N MET A 1 -99.31 -11.80 9.71
CA MET A 1 -99.20 -13.12 10.37
C MET A 1 -97.92 -13.78 9.88
N ASN A 2 -97.03 -14.09 10.77
CA ASN A 2 -95.78 -14.84 10.65
C ASN A 2 -94.56 -14.12 10.06
N MET A 3 -93.79 -13.59 11.01
CA MET A 3 -92.41 -13.28 10.92
C MET A 3 -91.57 -14.55 10.79
N LYS A 4 -90.65 -14.61 9.88
CA LYS A 4 -89.50 -15.54 9.93
C LYS A 4 -88.24 -14.77 10.13
N LYS A 5 -87.55 -15.09 11.24
CA LYS A 5 -86.27 -14.62 11.62
C LYS A 5 -85.16 -15.11 10.66
N MET A 6 -84.40 -14.25 10.10
CA MET A 6 -83.15 -14.59 9.46
C MET A 6 -82.00 -14.16 10.35
N ALA A 7 -81.24 -15.12 10.81
CA ALA A 7 -79.98 -14.91 11.53
C ALA A 7 -78.87 -14.53 10.53
N LEU A 8 -78.23 -13.39 10.79
CA LEU A 8 -77.07 -12.91 10.04
C LEU A 8 -75.79 -13.49 10.70
N ALA A 9 -75.14 -14.41 10.02
CA ALA A 9 -73.81 -14.89 10.45
C ALA A 9 -72.74 -13.89 9.98
N ALA A 10 -72.10 -13.25 10.97
CA ALA A 10 -70.96 -12.38 10.72
C ALA A 10 -69.70 -13.23 10.46
N CYS A 11 -69.20 -13.28 9.22
CA CYS A 11 -67.86 -13.77 8.92
C CYS A 11 -66.83 -12.68 9.27
N ILE A 12 -66.08 -12.90 10.34
CA ILE A 12 -64.88 -12.10 10.65
C ILE A 12 -63.76 -12.60 9.73
N VAL A 13 -63.48 -11.82 8.68
CA VAL A 13 -62.25 -11.98 7.90
C VAL A 13 -61.12 -11.34 8.67
N ALA A 14 -60.27 -12.15 9.30
CA ALA A 14 -59.01 -11.69 9.83
C ALA A 14 -58.10 -11.35 8.68
N ALA A 15 -57.99 -10.07 8.34
CA ALA A 15 -56.95 -9.55 7.45
C ALA A 15 -55.60 -9.64 8.20
N GLY A 16 -54.88 -10.73 7.96
CA GLY A 16 -53.49 -10.83 8.36
C GLY A 16 -52.68 -9.79 7.56
N SER A 17 -52.30 -8.70 8.23
CA SER A 17 -51.32 -7.77 7.69
C SER A 17 -49.98 -8.48 7.61
N PHE A 18 -49.64 -9.06 6.48
CA PHE A 18 -48.26 -9.32 6.14
C PHE A 18 -47.60 -7.95 5.95
N ALA A 19 -46.96 -7.45 7.04
CA ALA A 19 -45.93 -6.45 6.90
C ALA A 19 -44.78 -7.11 6.12
N ALA A 20 -44.78 -6.95 4.81
CA ALA A 20 -43.54 -7.08 4.07
C ALA A 20 -42.60 -6.03 4.65
N SER A 21 -41.63 -6.46 5.50
CA SER A 21 -40.44 -5.68 5.74
C SER A 21 -39.84 -5.44 4.34
N ALA A 22 -40.04 -4.25 3.79
CA ALA A 22 -39.20 -3.77 2.70
C ALA A 22 -37.80 -3.84 3.25
N ASP A 23 -37.03 -4.80 2.77
CA ASP A 23 -35.57 -4.83 2.93
C ASP A 23 -35.13 -3.50 2.35
N GLN A 24 -34.83 -2.51 3.20
CA GLN A 24 -34.25 -1.27 2.74
C GLN A 24 -32.91 -1.69 2.14
N ALA A 25 -32.83 -1.65 0.82
CA ALA A 25 -31.62 -1.98 0.08
C ALA A 25 -30.47 -1.25 0.78
N ARG A 26 -29.49 -2.00 1.30
CA ARG A 26 -28.33 -1.48 1.99
C ARG A 26 -27.66 -0.43 1.11
N VAL A 27 -27.49 0.77 1.63
CA VAL A 27 -26.89 1.87 0.90
C VAL A 27 -25.36 1.66 0.87
N ASN A 28 -24.77 1.68 -0.32
CA ASN A 28 -23.32 1.59 -0.48
C ASN A 28 -22.67 2.87 0.08
N PRO A 29 -21.80 2.78 1.10
CA PRO A 29 -21.19 3.95 1.74
C PRO A 29 -20.35 4.80 0.79
N PHE A 30 -19.68 4.19 -0.18
CA PHE A 30 -18.83 4.88 -1.16
C PHE A 30 -19.61 5.81 -2.11
N LEU A 31 -20.89 5.53 -2.33
CA LEU A 31 -21.77 6.29 -3.20
C LEU A 31 -22.50 7.44 -2.50
N GLN A 32 -22.24 7.65 -1.21
CA GLN A 32 -22.80 8.76 -0.47
C GLN A 32 -21.88 9.98 -0.58
N PRO A 33 -22.41 11.21 -0.56
CA PRO A 33 -21.61 12.43 -0.59
C PRO A 33 -20.61 12.55 0.56
N SER A 34 -20.96 12.00 1.71
CA SER A 34 -20.15 11.90 2.92
C SER A 34 -20.43 10.57 3.60
N TYR A 35 -19.45 10.04 4.33
CA TYR A 35 -19.66 8.86 5.16
C TYR A 35 -20.53 9.15 6.41
N GLY A 36 -20.66 10.43 6.79
CA GLY A 36 -21.41 10.83 7.99
C GLY A 36 -20.74 10.45 9.31
N THR A 37 -19.50 10.06 9.28
CA THR A 37 -18.67 9.75 10.45
C THR A 37 -17.87 10.99 10.88
N VAL A 38 -17.21 10.92 12.04
CA VAL A 38 -16.32 11.97 12.49
C VAL A 38 -15.21 12.19 11.45
N TYR A 39 -15.01 13.44 11.01
CA TYR A 39 -14.02 13.83 10.00
C TYR A 39 -14.10 13.05 8.67
N ASP A 40 -15.26 12.50 8.37
CA ASP A 40 -15.52 11.68 7.18
C ASP A 40 -14.60 10.44 7.06
N ILE A 41 -14.17 9.87 8.19
CA ILE A 41 -13.40 8.63 8.24
C ILE A 41 -14.24 7.51 7.63
N PRO A 42 -13.68 6.65 6.73
CA PRO A 42 -14.42 5.54 6.16
C PRO A 42 -15.06 4.66 7.23
N PRO A 43 -16.35 4.30 7.11
CA PRO A 43 -17.06 3.48 8.10
C PRO A 43 -16.73 1.99 7.88
N PHE A 44 -15.49 1.58 8.19
CA PHE A 44 -14.94 0.27 7.85
C PHE A 44 -15.84 -0.91 8.24
N GLU A 45 -16.52 -0.83 9.38
CA GLU A 45 -17.45 -1.88 9.84
C GLU A 45 -18.72 -1.99 8.97
N SER A 46 -19.05 -0.93 8.23
CA SER A 46 -20.24 -0.86 7.36
C SER A 46 -19.92 -1.14 5.90
N ILE A 47 -18.64 -1.10 5.52
CA ILE A 47 -18.19 -1.43 4.16
C ILE A 47 -18.16 -2.95 4.00
N SER A 48 -18.75 -3.46 2.94
CA SER A 48 -18.63 -4.87 2.56
C SER A 48 -17.87 -5.04 1.25
N TYR A 49 -17.38 -6.25 1.00
CA TYR A 49 -16.72 -6.58 -0.26
C TYR A 49 -17.59 -6.29 -1.50
N ASP A 50 -18.90 -6.47 -1.38
CA ASP A 50 -19.85 -6.22 -2.48
C ASP A 50 -20.03 -4.73 -2.81
N ASP A 51 -19.53 -3.81 -1.99
CA ASP A 51 -19.61 -2.36 -2.24
C ASP A 51 -18.57 -1.88 -3.24
N TYR A 52 -17.41 -2.53 -3.34
CA TYR A 52 -16.27 -2.03 -4.10
C TYR A 52 -16.53 -2.00 -5.60
N ILE A 53 -16.88 -3.14 -6.22
CA ILE A 53 -17.04 -3.23 -7.68
C ILE A 53 -18.10 -2.28 -8.20
N PRO A 54 -19.32 -2.20 -7.62
CA PRO A 54 -20.33 -1.24 -8.06
C PRO A 54 -19.89 0.21 -7.92
N ALA A 55 -19.23 0.57 -6.80
CA ALA A 55 -18.74 1.93 -6.57
C ALA A 55 -17.62 2.32 -7.54
N ILE A 56 -16.69 1.41 -7.83
CA ILE A 56 -15.61 1.63 -8.79
C ILE A 56 -16.17 1.81 -10.20
N ARG A 57 -17.12 0.95 -10.64
CA ARG A 57 -17.75 1.09 -11.96
C ARG A 57 -18.52 2.40 -12.09
N GLN A 58 -19.26 2.79 -11.06
CA GLN A 58 -19.93 4.09 -11.03
C GLN A 58 -18.93 5.24 -11.06
N GLY A 59 -17.89 5.19 -10.24
CA GLY A 59 -16.85 6.21 -10.19
C GLY A 59 -16.09 6.36 -11.51
N ILE A 60 -15.87 5.27 -12.26
CA ILE A 60 -15.31 5.31 -13.62
C ILE A 60 -16.29 6.04 -14.57
N ALA A 61 -17.57 5.67 -14.56
CA ALA A 61 -18.56 6.29 -15.42
C ALA A 61 -18.74 7.80 -15.13
N GLU A 62 -18.73 8.19 -13.86
CA GLU A 62 -18.75 9.61 -13.44
C GLU A 62 -17.52 10.36 -13.96
N ARG A 63 -16.31 9.79 -13.77
CA ARG A 63 -15.07 10.36 -14.27
C ARG A 63 -15.06 10.51 -15.79
N GLU A 64 -15.53 9.50 -16.52
CA GLU A 64 -15.65 9.56 -17.98
C GLU A 64 -16.60 10.68 -18.42
N ALA A 65 -17.74 10.85 -17.75
CA ALA A 65 -18.69 11.94 -18.04
C ALA A 65 -18.08 13.32 -17.76
N GLU A 66 -17.35 13.48 -16.67
CA GLU A 66 -16.64 14.72 -16.30
C GLU A 66 -15.53 15.05 -17.32
N ILE A 67 -14.74 14.08 -17.73
CA ILE A 67 -13.73 14.23 -18.79
C ILE A 67 -14.41 14.57 -20.14
N GLN A 68 -15.51 13.93 -20.47
CA GLN A 68 -16.26 14.25 -21.67
C GLN A 68 -16.81 15.69 -21.65
N ALA A 69 -17.22 16.20 -20.49
CA ALA A 69 -17.63 17.59 -20.33
C ALA A 69 -16.47 18.58 -20.61
N ILE A 70 -15.26 18.24 -20.18
CA ILE A 70 -14.05 19.01 -20.52
C ILE A 70 -13.81 18.99 -22.04
N ILE A 71 -13.91 17.81 -22.68
CA ILE A 71 -13.66 17.64 -24.11
C ILE A 71 -14.63 18.49 -24.95
N VAL A 72 -15.92 18.47 -24.63
CA VAL A 72 -16.95 19.18 -25.42
C VAL A 72 -17.07 20.66 -25.08
N ASN A 73 -16.41 21.14 -24.03
CA ASN A 73 -16.41 22.57 -23.67
C ASN A 73 -15.81 23.39 -24.81
N ARG A 74 -16.59 24.36 -25.33
CA ARG A 74 -16.20 25.22 -26.47
C ARG A 74 -15.40 26.44 -26.07
N ALA A 75 -15.25 26.70 -24.76
CA ALA A 75 -14.41 27.82 -24.30
C ALA A 75 -12.95 27.54 -24.67
N THR A 76 -12.18 28.60 -24.83
CA THR A 76 -10.72 28.48 -25.01
C THR A 76 -10.14 27.73 -23.83
N PRO A 77 -9.37 26.64 -24.05
CA PRO A 77 -8.75 25.90 -22.96
C PRO A 77 -7.88 26.81 -22.10
N ASP A 78 -8.07 26.75 -20.79
CA ASP A 78 -7.28 27.45 -19.78
C ASP A 78 -6.99 26.51 -18.59
N PHE A 79 -6.28 27.04 -17.59
CA PHE A 79 -5.92 26.26 -16.41
C PHE A 79 -7.17 25.70 -15.70
N ASP A 80 -8.17 26.58 -15.46
CA ASP A 80 -9.34 26.22 -14.65
C ASP A 80 -10.26 25.23 -15.37
N ASN A 81 -10.56 25.47 -16.65
CA ASN A 81 -11.51 24.67 -17.42
C ASN A 81 -10.91 23.40 -18.03
N THR A 82 -9.60 23.19 -17.89
CA THR A 82 -8.89 22.03 -18.45
C THR A 82 -8.07 21.30 -17.37
N ILE A 83 -7.02 21.93 -16.82
CA ILE A 83 -6.12 21.23 -15.87
C ILE A 83 -6.81 21.02 -14.53
N LEU A 84 -7.28 22.07 -13.88
CA LEU A 84 -7.98 21.98 -12.60
C LEU A 84 -9.28 21.16 -12.70
N ALA A 85 -9.97 21.24 -13.84
CA ALA A 85 -11.16 20.43 -14.09
C ALA A 85 -10.84 18.93 -14.16
N MET A 86 -9.69 18.56 -14.75
CA MET A 86 -9.20 17.17 -14.75
C MET A 86 -8.79 16.69 -13.36
N GLU A 87 -8.09 17.52 -12.58
CA GLU A 87 -7.73 17.23 -11.20
C GLU A 87 -8.94 16.90 -10.31
N LYS A 88 -10.06 17.55 -10.57
CA LYS A 88 -11.31 17.37 -9.85
C LYS A 88 -12.12 16.17 -10.33
N ALA A 89 -11.84 15.66 -11.52
CA ALA A 89 -12.61 14.57 -12.10
C ALA A 89 -12.33 13.23 -11.41
N GLY A 90 -13.41 12.47 -11.13
CA GLY A 90 -13.32 11.12 -10.57
C GLY A 90 -13.18 11.07 -9.05
N ARG A 91 -13.76 12.00 -8.32
CA ARG A 91 -13.75 12.00 -6.84
C ARG A 91 -14.29 10.71 -6.23
N THR A 92 -15.39 10.18 -6.74
CA THR A 92 -15.96 8.90 -6.29
C THR A 92 -14.97 7.76 -6.51
N LEU A 93 -14.37 7.69 -7.70
CA LEU A 93 -13.37 6.68 -8.00
C LEU A 93 -12.15 6.79 -7.08
N SER A 94 -11.62 8.00 -6.90
CA SER A 94 -10.48 8.25 -6.01
C SER A 94 -10.80 7.83 -4.58
N ARG A 95 -11.98 8.19 -4.07
CA ARG A 95 -12.44 7.87 -2.71
C ARG A 95 -12.48 6.36 -2.46
N VAL A 96 -13.10 5.59 -3.35
CA VAL A 96 -13.18 4.14 -3.19
C VAL A 96 -11.82 3.46 -3.40
N MET A 97 -11.02 3.91 -4.38
CA MET A 97 -9.72 3.31 -4.67
C MET A 97 -8.67 3.55 -3.58
N ARG A 98 -8.68 4.70 -2.91
CA ARG A 98 -7.78 4.97 -1.78
C ARG A 98 -8.07 4.04 -0.60
N VAL A 99 -9.35 3.84 -0.25
CA VAL A 99 -9.74 2.91 0.80
C VAL A 99 -9.42 1.48 0.40
N PHE A 100 -9.77 1.09 -0.83
CA PHE A 100 -9.45 -0.25 -1.36
C PHE A 100 -7.94 -0.52 -1.33
N GLY A 101 -7.12 0.40 -1.84
CA GLY A 101 -5.66 0.27 -1.87
C GLY A 101 -5.06 0.14 -0.47
N ALA A 102 -5.50 0.98 0.47
CA ALA A 102 -5.07 0.91 1.86
C ALA A 102 -5.36 -0.47 2.48
N LEU A 103 -6.59 -0.96 2.35
CA LEU A 103 -6.99 -2.26 2.92
C LEU A 103 -6.35 -3.45 2.19
N ASN A 104 -6.18 -3.38 0.88
CA ASN A 104 -5.49 -4.42 0.11
C ASN A 104 -4.02 -4.61 0.54
N GLU A 105 -3.39 -3.59 1.11
CA GLU A 105 -2.02 -3.67 1.62
C GLU A 105 -1.94 -3.94 3.12
N THR A 106 -2.93 -3.50 3.90
CA THR A 106 -2.90 -3.58 5.37
C THR A 106 -3.73 -4.71 5.94
N ASP A 107 -4.83 -5.08 5.29
CA ASP A 107 -5.78 -6.09 5.77
C ASP A 107 -6.37 -6.89 4.60
N ASN A 108 -5.50 -7.49 3.81
CA ASN A 108 -5.84 -8.25 2.61
C ASN A 108 -6.59 -9.56 2.96
N SER A 109 -7.42 -10.01 2.03
CA SER A 109 -8.17 -11.27 2.10
C SER A 109 -8.31 -11.90 0.72
N PRO A 110 -8.70 -13.19 0.62
CA PRO A 110 -9.02 -13.80 -0.67
C PRO A 110 -10.11 -13.05 -1.45
N GLU A 111 -11.07 -12.46 -0.77
CA GLU A 111 -12.13 -11.64 -1.36
C GLU A 111 -11.56 -10.33 -1.93
N MET A 112 -10.66 -9.65 -1.19
CA MET A 112 -9.96 -8.45 -1.68
C MET A 112 -9.08 -8.77 -2.88
N GLU A 113 -8.40 -9.91 -2.89
CA GLU A 113 -7.61 -10.36 -4.04
C GLU A 113 -8.49 -10.62 -5.28
N ALA A 114 -9.66 -11.22 -5.09
CA ALA A 114 -10.61 -11.45 -6.18
C ALA A 114 -11.14 -10.13 -6.76
N ILE A 115 -11.49 -9.18 -5.90
CA ILE A 115 -11.90 -7.83 -6.31
C ILE A 115 -10.76 -7.15 -7.07
N ASN A 116 -9.53 -7.19 -6.54
CA ASN A 116 -8.37 -6.58 -7.18
C ASN A 116 -8.10 -7.16 -8.58
N ALA A 117 -8.24 -8.47 -8.74
CA ALA A 117 -8.13 -9.14 -10.03
C ALA A 117 -9.20 -8.68 -11.05
N GLU A 118 -10.43 -8.41 -10.59
CA GLU A 118 -11.50 -7.90 -11.46
C GLU A 118 -11.32 -6.43 -11.83
N ILE A 119 -10.97 -5.57 -10.86
CA ILE A 119 -10.97 -4.12 -11.09
C ILE A 119 -9.69 -3.61 -11.77
N SER A 120 -8.53 -4.25 -11.55
CA SER A 120 -7.25 -3.77 -12.09
C SER A 120 -7.23 -3.60 -13.61
N PRO A 121 -7.72 -4.57 -14.43
CA PRO A 121 -7.80 -4.39 -15.87
C PRO A 121 -8.81 -3.29 -16.28
N ILE A 122 -9.91 -3.14 -15.54
CA ILE A 122 -10.93 -2.11 -15.82
C ILE A 122 -10.37 -0.71 -15.58
N ILE A 123 -9.65 -0.52 -14.47
CA ILE A 123 -9.02 0.77 -14.12
C ILE A 123 -7.89 1.10 -15.10
N SER A 124 -7.07 0.12 -15.46
CA SER A 124 -6.02 0.30 -16.45
C SER A 124 -6.60 0.75 -17.80
N ALA A 125 -7.65 0.10 -18.27
CA ALA A 125 -8.33 0.46 -19.51
C ALA A 125 -8.95 1.86 -19.45
N ALA A 126 -9.66 2.20 -18.37
CA ALA A 126 -10.25 3.52 -18.19
C ALA A 126 -9.18 4.65 -18.14
N SER A 127 -8.03 4.37 -17.51
CA SER A 127 -6.90 5.30 -17.49
C SER A 127 -6.32 5.50 -18.90
N ASP A 128 -6.11 4.42 -19.65
CA ASP A 128 -5.58 4.49 -21.02
C ASP A 128 -6.53 5.25 -21.97
N GLU A 129 -7.86 5.08 -21.81
CA GLU A 129 -8.86 5.81 -22.60
C GLU A 129 -8.77 7.33 -22.38
N ILE A 130 -8.53 7.76 -21.16
CA ILE A 130 -8.38 9.19 -20.81
C ILE A 130 -7.03 9.71 -21.30
N MET A 131 -5.93 9.04 -20.93
CA MET A 131 -4.57 9.53 -21.18
C MET A 131 -4.16 9.50 -22.66
N MET A 132 -4.77 8.61 -23.44
CA MET A 132 -4.52 8.51 -24.88
C MET A 132 -5.57 9.22 -25.74
N ASN A 133 -6.54 9.95 -25.12
CA ASN A 133 -7.60 10.64 -25.84
C ASN A 133 -7.05 11.86 -26.61
N PRO A 134 -7.15 11.89 -27.94
CA PRO A 134 -6.55 12.97 -28.75
C PRO A 134 -7.22 14.32 -28.56
N GLN A 135 -8.52 14.34 -28.27
CA GLN A 135 -9.27 15.60 -28.08
C GLN A 135 -8.94 16.24 -26.73
N LEU A 136 -8.83 15.43 -25.67
CA LEU A 136 -8.41 15.89 -24.34
C LEU A 136 -6.96 16.38 -24.40
N PHE A 137 -6.07 15.58 -25.00
CA PHE A 137 -4.66 15.96 -25.15
C PHE A 137 -4.49 17.27 -25.94
N ALA A 138 -5.29 17.50 -26.97
CA ALA A 138 -5.23 18.79 -27.70
C ALA A 138 -5.55 19.99 -26.81
N LYS A 139 -6.48 19.84 -25.85
CA LYS A 139 -6.78 20.89 -24.86
C LYS A 139 -5.62 21.09 -23.88
N VAL A 140 -5.11 20.00 -23.29
CA VAL A 140 -3.94 20.05 -22.40
C VAL A 140 -2.75 20.71 -23.10
N LYS A 141 -2.46 20.31 -24.34
CA LYS A 141 -1.40 20.92 -25.15
C LYS A 141 -1.64 22.41 -25.41
N SER A 142 -2.87 22.82 -25.66
CA SER A 142 -3.22 24.26 -25.87
C SER A 142 -2.95 25.06 -24.61
N VAL A 143 -3.18 24.55 -23.42
CA VAL A 143 -2.82 25.20 -22.13
C VAL A 143 -1.31 25.22 -21.96
N TYR A 144 -0.65 24.08 -22.17
CA TYR A 144 0.80 23.94 -22.06
C TYR A 144 1.55 24.95 -22.97
N ASP A 145 1.15 25.09 -24.23
CA ASP A 145 1.81 25.96 -25.18
C ASP A 145 1.73 27.43 -24.76
N ARG A 146 0.69 27.85 -24.02
CA ARG A 146 0.43 29.22 -23.59
C ARG A 146 0.68 29.50 -22.11
N ARG A 147 1.16 28.49 -21.33
CA ARG A 147 1.23 28.54 -19.86
C ARG A 147 1.97 29.74 -19.29
N ASN A 148 2.96 30.27 -20.04
CA ASN A 148 3.74 31.43 -19.61
C ASN A 148 3.01 32.79 -19.87
N ASP A 149 1.99 32.77 -20.72
CA ASP A 149 1.25 34.00 -21.14
C ASP A 149 -0.12 34.12 -20.42
N MET A 150 -0.44 33.17 -19.54
CA MET A 150 -1.75 33.07 -18.88
C MET A 150 -1.78 33.68 -17.48
N GLY A 151 -0.66 34.27 -17.00
CA GLY A 151 -0.59 34.84 -15.65
C GLY A 151 -0.65 33.80 -14.50
N LEU A 152 -0.30 32.54 -14.78
CA LEU A 152 -0.30 31.44 -13.81
C LEU A 152 0.81 31.60 -12.77
N SER A 153 0.55 31.12 -11.56
CA SER A 153 1.59 30.99 -10.53
C SER A 153 2.63 29.95 -10.93
N PRO A 154 3.85 29.97 -10.34
CA PRO A 154 4.85 28.93 -10.59
C PRO A 154 4.37 27.51 -10.32
N ALA A 155 3.52 27.30 -9.30
CA ALA A 155 2.93 26.00 -8.98
C ALA A 155 1.96 25.55 -10.09
N GLN A 156 1.10 26.44 -10.58
CA GLN A 156 0.18 26.12 -11.69
C GLN A 156 0.92 25.84 -12.99
N ILE A 157 2.01 26.59 -13.29
CA ILE A 157 2.85 26.30 -14.46
C ILE A 157 3.44 24.90 -14.36
N LYS A 158 3.95 24.54 -13.17
CA LYS A 158 4.52 23.21 -12.92
C LYS A 158 3.47 22.12 -13.09
N ASP A 159 2.27 22.30 -12.60
CA ASP A 159 1.15 21.38 -12.74
C ASP A 159 0.77 21.15 -14.21
N VAL A 160 0.68 22.23 -15.01
CA VAL A 160 0.48 22.14 -16.47
C VAL A 160 1.59 21.35 -17.15
N GLU A 161 2.86 21.56 -16.75
CA GLU A 161 4.02 20.85 -17.31
C GLU A 161 4.02 19.37 -16.94
N ASP A 162 3.65 19.04 -15.72
CA ASP A 162 3.55 17.67 -15.25
C ASP A 162 2.40 16.96 -15.96
N THR A 163 1.21 17.55 -16.00
CA THR A 163 0.06 17.01 -16.73
C THR A 163 0.39 16.74 -18.20
N TYR A 164 0.97 17.70 -18.91
CA TYR A 164 1.38 17.49 -20.30
C TYR A 164 2.38 16.34 -20.43
N THR A 165 3.36 16.28 -19.55
CA THR A 165 4.39 15.23 -19.54
C THR A 165 3.79 13.86 -19.28
N GLU A 166 2.83 13.75 -18.38
CA GLU A 166 2.09 12.51 -18.08
C GLU A 166 1.35 11.99 -19.32
N PHE A 167 0.63 12.85 -20.02
CA PHE A 167 -0.02 12.45 -21.29
C PHE A 167 0.97 11.94 -22.33
N VAL A 168 2.07 12.64 -22.53
CA VAL A 168 3.12 12.24 -23.48
C VAL A 168 3.70 10.88 -23.07
N ARG A 169 4.01 10.70 -21.81
CA ARG A 169 4.56 9.44 -21.26
C ARG A 169 3.56 8.29 -21.27
N ALA A 170 2.27 8.59 -21.21
CA ALA A 170 1.19 7.61 -21.37
C ALA A 170 0.92 7.24 -22.84
N GLY A 171 1.57 7.92 -23.80
CA GLY A 171 1.46 7.57 -25.22
C GLY A 171 0.49 8.46 -26.03
N ALA A 172 0.11 9.65 -25.53
CA ALA A 172 -0.81 10.54 -26.23
C ALA A 172 -0.35 10.92 -27.65
N LEU A 173 0.96 10.96 -27.90
CA LEU A 173 1.57 11.28 -29.21
C LEU A 173 1.72 10.09 -30.15
N LEU A 174 1.42 8.89 -29.71
CA LEU A 174 1.58 7.67 -30.53
C LEU A 174 0.52 7.61 -31.64
N SER A 175 0.82 6.82 -32.68
CA SER A 175 -0.16 6.42 -33.68
C SER A 175 -1.25 5.55 -33.06
N ASP A 176 -2.43 5.46 -33.69
CA ASP A 176 -3.51 4.61 -33.15
C ASP A 176 -3.11 3.13 -33.06
N THR A 177 -2.26 2.65 -33.99
CA THR A 177 -1.70 1.29 -33.94
C THR A 177 -0.80 1.09 -32.72
N ASP A 178 0.10 2.05 -32.45
CA ASP A 178 1.00 1.96 -31.29
C ASP A 178 0.27 2.16 -29.97
N LYS A 179 -0.77 3.01 -29.93
CA LYS A 179 -1.66 3.14 -28.77
C LYS A 179 -2.35 1.81 -28.46
N ALA A 180 -2.88 1.12 -29.47
CA ALA A 180 -3.49 -0.20 -29.27
C ALA A 180 -2.47 -1.21 -28.70
N ALA A 181 -1.27 -1.26 -29.26
CA ALA A 181 -0.20 -2.12 -28.76
C ALA A 181 0.23 -1.76 -27.33
N LEU A 182 0.27 -0.46 -26.99
CA LEU A 182 0.61 0.00 -25.64
C LEU A 182 -0.45 -0.38 -24.60
N LYS A 183 -1.74 -0.30 -24.97
CA LYS A 183 -2.86 -0.75 -24.12
C LYS A 183 -2.74 -2.26 -23.80
N GLU A 184 -2.43 -3.09 -24.79
CA GLU A 184 -2.20 -4.53 -24.57
C GLU A 184 -1.03 -4.78 -23.61
N VAL A 185 0.06 -4.04 -23.76
CA VAL A 185 1.22 -4.13 -22.86
C VAL A 185 0.87 -3.66 -21.44
N ASN A 186 0.13 -2.58 -21.29
CA ASN A 186 -0.31 -2.07 -19.99
C ASN A 186 -1.19 -3.10 -19.27
N LEU A 187 -2.17 -3.69 -19.97
CA LEU A 187 -3.03 -4.75 -19.43
C LEU A 187 -2.20 -5.96 -18.98
N LYS A 188 -1.28 -6.44 -19.83
CA LYS A 188 -0.38 -7.55 -19.49
C LYS A 188 0.46 -7.22 -18.24
N LEU A 189 0.99 -6.01 -18.12
CA LEU A 189 1.76 -5.59 -16.94
C LEU A 189 0.90 -5.56 -15.68
N SER A 190 -0.35 -5.10 -15.77
CA SER A 190 -1.28 -5.13 -14.64
C SER A 190 -1.49 -6.55 -14.10
N ASP A 191 -1.79 -7.51 -14.98
CA ASP A 191 -1.97 -8.93 -14.62
C ASP A 191 -0.71 -9.54 -14.01
N LEU A 192 0.45 -9.22 -14.56
CA LEU A 192 1.74 -9.72 -14.09
C LEU A 192 2.11 -9.16 -12.69
N TYR A 193 1.81 -7.89 -12.42
CA TYR A 193 2.03 -7.30 -11.09
C TYR A 193 1.11 -7.92 -10.04
N LEU A 194 -0.14 -8.18 -10.38
CA LEU A 194 -1.07 -8.91 -9.50
C LEU A 194 -0.54 -10.32 -9.18
N ALA A 195 -0.11 -11.06 -10.21
CA ALA A 195 0.44 -12.40 -10.04
C ALA A 195 1.72 -12.37 -9.17
N PHE A 196 2.62 -11.42 -9.41
CA PHE A 196 3.84 -11.24 -8.63
C PHE A 196 3.55 -11.01 -7.14
N ASN A 197 2.68 -10.05 -6.83
CA ASN A 197 2.36 -9.68 -5.46
C ASN A 197 1.63 -10.81 -4.71
N ARG A 198 0.67 -11.46 -5.36
CA ARG A 198 -0.03 -12.63 -4.80
C ARG A 198 0.95 -13.77 -4.48
N ASN A 199 1.82 -14.13 -5.41
CA ASN A 199 2.80 -15.18 -5.19
C ASN A 199 3.76 -14.83 -4.04
N LEU A 200 4.20 -13.57 -3.97
CA LEU A 200 5.10 -13.11 -2.90
C LEU A 200 4.43 -13.21 -1.52
N LEU A 201 3.21 -12.74 -1.39
CA LEU A 201 2.46 -12.81 -0.13
C LEU A 201 2.19 -14.26 0.28
N SER A 202 1.73 -15.08 -0.67
CA SER A 202 1.45 -16.50 -0.43
C SER A 202 2.70 -17.29 -0.04
N ALA A 203 3.83 -17.06 -0.72
CA ALA A 203 5.11 -17.68 -0.37
C ALA A 203 5.58 -17.27 1.03
N THR A 204 5.42 -15.99 1.37
CA THR A 204 5.77 -15.46 2.69
C THR A 204 4.98 -16.16 3.80
N ASN A 205 3.67 -16.31 3.60
CA ASN A 205 2.77 -16.91 4.59
C ASN A 205 2.90 -18.46 4.66
N ALA A 206 3.31 -19.08 3.56
CA ALA A 206 3.54 -20.53 3.52
C ALA A 206 4.84 -20.96 4.24
N PHE A 207 5.83 -20.05 4.31
CA PHE A 207 7.11 -20.37 4.94
C PHE A 207 7.00 -20.39 6.46
N ARG A 208 7.46 -21.49 7.06
CA ARG A 208 7.62 -21.61 8.50
C ARG A 208 8.68 -22.65 8.85
N ILE A 209 9.43 -22.38 9.89
CA ILE A 209 10.32 -23.36 10.54
C ILE A 209 9.65 -23.80 11.83
N VAL A 210 9.44 -25.10 11.99
CA VAL A 210 8.90 -25.69 13.22
C VAL A 210 10.05 -26.29 14.00
N VAL A 211 10.31 -25.77 15.19
CA VAL A 211 11.30 -26.28 16.12
C VAL A 211 10.58 -27.04 17.24
N ASN A 212 11.01 -28.26 17.55
CA ASN A 212 10.50 -29.09 18.63
C ASN A 212 11.59 -29.54 19.61
N ASP A 213 12.86 -29.15 19.37
CA ASP A 213 13.97 -29.37 20.32
C ASP A 213 14.33 -28.01 20.96
N PRO A 214 14.09 -27.84 22.27
CA PRO A 214 14.39 -26.57 22.95
C PRO A 214 15.89 -26.23 22.94
N LYS A 215 16.79 -27.16 22.67
CA LYS A 215 18.22 -26.87 22.53
C LYS A 215 18.55 -26.01 21.34
N ARG A 216 17.75 -26.10 20.27
CA ARG A 216 17.92 -25.24 19.08
C ARG A 216 17.56 -23.77 19.33
N LEU A 217 16.88 -23.48 20.46
CA LEU A 217 16.48 -22.13 20.85
C LEU A 217 17.57 -21.39 21.64
N SER A 218 18.72 -22.06 21.90
CA SER A 218 19.86 -21.43 22.62
C SER A 218 20.25 -20.10 21.96
N GLY A 219 20.52 -19.11 22.80
CA GLY A 219 20.92 -17.75 22.40
C GLY A 219 19.75 -16.81 22.08
N LEU A 220 18.55 -17.33 21.81
CA LEU A 220 17.40 -16.49 21.50
C LEU A 220 16.88 -15.73 22.74
N PRO A 221 16.47 -14.45 22.60
CA PRO A 221 15.79 -13.72 23.65
C PRO A 221 14.49 -14.43 24.09
N GLU A 222 14.18 -14.37 25.40
CA GLU A 222 12.95 -14.97 25.95
C GLU A 222 11.69 -14.49 25.24
N SER A 223 11.63 -13.20 24.89
CA SER A 223 10.51 -12.60 24.15
C SER A 223 10.32 -13.25 22.76
N SER A 224 11.41 -13.57 22.07
CA SER A 224 11.36 -14.21 20.74
C SER A 224 10.92 -15.67 20.86
N VAL A 225 11.35 -16.38 21.91
CA VAL A 225 10.90 -17.75 22.21
C VAL A 225 9.42 -17.77 22.55
N ALA A 226 8.95 -16.82 23.37
CA ALA A 226 7.53 -16.70 23.72
C ALA A 226 6.67 -16.41 22.48
N GLN A 227 7.10 -15.47 21.63
CA GLN A 227 6.40 -15.17 20.37
C GLN A 227 6.34 -16.39 19.43
N ALA A 228 7.42 -17.17 19.33
CA ALA A 228 7.45 -18.39 18.52
C ALA A 228 6.54 -19.49 19.08
N ALA A 229 6.39 -19.58 20.41
CA ALA A 229 5.44 -20.49 21.07
C ALA A 229 3.99 -20.06 20.81
N ASP A 230 3.70 -18.75 20.83
CA ASP A 230 2.39 -18.21 20.49
C ASP A 230 2.03 -18.52 19.03
N ALA A 231 2.95 -18.30 18.10
CA ALA A 231 2.78 -18.64 16.70
C ALA A 231 2.56 -20.16 16.47
N ALA A 232 3.20 -21.01 17.26
CA ALA A 232 2.94 -22.47 17.22
C ALA A 232 1.54 -22.82 17.69
N ARG A 233 1.05 -22.15 18.73
CA ARG A 233 -0.32 -22.31 19.26
C ARG A 233 -1.37 -21.86 18.24
N GLU A 234 -1.16 -20.73 17.61
CA GLU A 234 -2.02 -20.20 16.54
C GLU A 234 -2.05 -21.13 15.32
N ALA A 235 -0.92 -21.78 15.01
CA ALA A 235 -0.82 -22.80 13.98
C ALA A 235 -1.44 -24.17 14.39
N GLY A 236 -2.01 -24.30 15.59
CA GLY A 236 -2.63 -25.51 16.09
C GLY A 236 -1.64 -26.63 16.46
N LEU A 237 -0.36 -26.28 16.69
CA LEU A 237 0.66 -27.27 17.08
C LEU A 237 0.62 -27.56 18.59
N PRO A 238 1.01 -28.78 19.02
CA PRO A 238 1.11 -29.14 20.44
C PRO A 238 2.11 -28.24 21.19
N GLU A 239 1.93 -28.12 22.52
CA GLU A 239 2.90 -27.49 23.41
C GLU A 239 4.30 -28.13 23.26
N GLY A 240 5.35 -27.29 23.39
CA GLY A 240 6.73 -27.70 23.14
C GLY A 240 7.16 -27.59 21.69
N ASN A 241 6.36 -26.92 20.85
CA ASN A 241 6.73 -26.50 19.51
C ASN A 241 6.86 -24.98 19.45
N TRP A 242 7.75 -24.51 18.57
CA TRP A 242 7.99 -23.11 18.28
C TRP A 242 7.97 -22.90 16.76
N VAL A 243 7.27 -21.85 16.30
CA VAL A 243 7.17 -21.52 14.88
C VAL A 243 7.86 -20.20 14.61
N PHE A 244 8.79 -20.23 13.67
CA PHE A 244 9.45 -19.02 13.14
C PHE A 244 9.01 -18.78 11.71
N THR A 245 8.71 -17.51 11.40
CA THR A 245 8.22 -17.06 10.10
C THR A 245 9.17 -16.05 9.46
N LEU A 246 8.90 -15.67 8.21
CA LEU A 246 9.68 -14.63 7.53
C LEU A 246 9.37 -13.19 7.98
N GLN A 247 8.37 -13.00 8.83
CA GLN A 247 8.07 -11.68 9.40
C GLN A 247 9.28 -11.13 10.16
N ALA A 248 9.58 -9.84 9.98
CA ALA A 248 10.79 -9.24 10.53
C ALA A 248 10.99 -9.47 12.05
N PRO A 249 9.95 -9.35 12.91
CA PRO A 249 10.10 -9.60 14.35
C PRO A 249 10.43 -11.06 14.70
N SER A 250 10.09 -12.02 13.85
CA SER A 250 10.42 -13.45 14.02
C SER A 250 11.80 -13.77 13.42
N ARG A 251 12.07 -13.27 12.21
CA ARG A 251 13.26 -13.60 11.43
C ARG A 251 14.54 -12.94 11.97
N LEU A 252 14.49 -11.63 12.26
CA LEU A 252 15.70 -10.89 12.62
C LEU A 252 16.31 -11.35 13.95
N PRO A 253 15.55 -11.53 15.05
CA PRO A 253 16.14 -12.07 16.29
C PRO A 253 16.70 -13.47 16.12
N LEU A 254 16.07 -14.32 15.29
CA LEU A 254 16.60 -15.65 15.01
C LEU A 254 17.96 -15.57 14.33
N LEU A 255 18.13 -14.73 13.31
CA LEU A 255 19.40 -14.56 12.60
C LEU A 255 20.49 -13.89 13.47
N GLN A 256 20.09 -13.03 14.43
CA GLN A 256 21.01 -12.27 15.28
C GLN A 256 21.49 -13.08 16.50
N TYR A 257 20.61 -13.93 17.08
CA TYR A 257 20.85 -14.45 18.41
C TYR A 257 20.88 -15.97 18.51
N ALA A 258 20.25 -16.73 17.58
CA ALA A 258 20.24 -18.18 17.66
C ALA A 258 21.67 -18.75 17.58
N ASP A 259 22.09 -19.53 18.58
CA ASP A 259 23.38 -20.24 18.55
C ASP A 259 23.40 -21.35 17.50
N ASP A 260 22.23 -21.95 17.20
CA ASP A 260 22.08 -23.01 16.19
C ASP A 260 22.33 -22.42 14.78
N ARG A 261 23.52 -22.72 14.25
CA ARG A 261 23.94 -22.25 12.92
C ARG A 261 23.04 -22.79 11.81
N GLU A 262 22.54 -24.01 11.94
CA GLU A 262 21.65 -24.63 10.97
C GLU A 262 20.29 -23.92 10.93
N LEU A 263 19.75 -23.56 12.10
CA LEU A 263 18.51 -22.80 12.18
C LEU A 263 18.64 -21.42 11.52
N ARG A 264 19.80 -20.73 11.70
CA ARG A 264 20.09 -19.48 10.97
C ARG A 264 20.15 -19.70 9.46
N ARG A 265 20.78 -20.83 9.02
CA ARG A 265 20.89 -21.16 7.60
C ARG A 265 19.51 -21.41 6.99
N GLU A 266 18.66 -22.22 7.64
CA GLU A 266 17.28 -22.49 7.20
C GLU A 266 16.48 -21.20 7.03
N MET A 267 16.57 -20.30 8.01
CA MET A 267 15.87 -19.00 7.95
C MET A 267 16.41 -18.09 6.84
N TYR A 268 17.73 -18.00 6.70
CA TYR A 268 18.38 -17.19 5.66
C TYR A 268 18.01 -17.70 4.26
N GLU A 269 18.14 -19.01 4.03
CA GLU A 269 17.81 -19.62 2.74
C GLU A 269 16.32 -19.46 2.41
N GLY A 270 15.44 -19.63 3.39
CA GLY A 270 14.00 -19.38 3.21
C GLY A 270 13.69 -17.94 2.79
N TYR A 271 14.40 -17.00 3.37
CA TYR A 271 14.20 -15.57 3.04
C TYR A 271 14.76 -15.19 1.66
N VAL A 272 16.01 -15.55 1.35
CA VAL A 272 16.65 -15.16 0.09
C VAL A 272 16.12 -15.89 -1.13
N ASN A 273 15.52 -17.06 -0.93
CA ASN A 273 14.90 -17.87 -1.99
C ASN A 273 13.37 -17.70 -2.04
N LEU A 274 12.83 -16.70 -1.36
CA LEU A 274 11.39 -16.47 -1.31
C LEU A 274 10.82 -16.31 -2.73
N ALA A 275 9.74 -17.06 -3.02
CA ALA A 275 9.06 -17.10 -4.32
C ALA A 275 10.00 -17.36 -5.53
N SER A 276 11.12 -18.07 -5.32
CA SER A 276 12.07 -18.41 -6.41
C SER A 276 11.83 -19.82 -7.00
N SER A 277 10.97 -20.63 -6.38
CA SER A 277 10.67 -21.99 -6.82
C SER A 277 9.30 -22.46 -6.31
N GLY A 278 8.86 -23.65 -6.74
CA GLY A 278 7.60 -24.26 -6.30
C GLY A 278 6.36 -23.58 -6.86
N GLU A 279 5.26 -23.68 -6.13
CA GLU A 279 3.94 -23.19 -6.54
C GLU A 279 3.91 -21.68 -6.74
N TYR A 280 4.60 -20.92 -5.91
CA TYR A 280 4.61 -19.46 -5.90
C TYR A 280 5.83 -18.86 -6.64
N ASN A 281 6.40 -19.59 -7.60
CA ASN A 281 7.60 -19.17 -8.31
C ASN A 281 7.36 -17.92 -9.17
N ASN A 282 7.99 -16.81 -8.81
CA ASN A 282 7.95 -15.55 -9.54
C ASN A 282 8.98 -15.43 -10.68
N GLY A 283 9.88 -16.41 -10.86
CA GLY A 283 10.88 -16.35 -11.93
C GLY A 283 10.31 -16.14 -13.34
N PRO A 284 9.32 -16.94 -13.78
CA PRO A 284 8.65 -16.73 -15.06
C PRO A 284 7.91 -15.37 -15.13
N VAL A 285 7.24 -14.96 -14.03
CA VAL A 285 6.52 -13.69 -13.95
C VAL A 285 7.48 -12.50 -14.11
N ILE A 286 8.63 -12.53 -13.42
CA ILE A 286 9.68 -11.50 -13.56
C ILE A 286 10.19 -11.42 -14.99
N ASN A 287 10.45 -12.55 -15.63
CA ASN A 287 10.90 -12.59 -17.03
C ASN A 287 9.87 -11.91 -17.95
N ASP A 288 8.59 -12.21 -17.79
CA ASP A 288 7.51 -11.61 -18.57
C ASP A 288 7.37 -10.12 -18.30
N ILE A 289 7.50 -9.68 -17.03
CA ILE A 289 7.51 -8.25 -16.66
C ILE A 289 8.65 -7.51 -17.38
N VAL A 290 9.86 -8.07 -17.38
CA VAL A 290 11.03 -7.44 -18.03
C VAL A 290 10.80 -7.29 -19.54
N HIS A 291 10.29 -8.30 -20.21
CA HIS A 291 9.97 -8.24 -21.63
C HIS A 291 8.84 -7.23 -21.94
N ALA A 292 7.77 -7.22 -21.14
CA ALA A 292 6.68 -6.26 -21.31
C ALA A 292 7.14 -4.81 -21.07
N ARG A 293 7.98 -4.57 -20.06
CA ARG A 293 8.60 -3.26 -19.80
C ARG A 293 9.51 -2.80 -20.95
N ALA A 294 10.34 -3.69 -21.50
CA ALA A 294 11.16 -3.39 -22.66
C ALA A 294 10.29 -3.01 -23.88
N ARG A 295 9.21 -3.76 -24.12
CA ARG A 295 8.24 -3.45 -25.19
C ARG A 295 7.55 -2.11 -24.98
N LYS A 296 7.13 -1.79 -23.74
CA LYS A 296 6.56 -0.49 -23.38
C LYS A 296 7.51 0.66 -23.69
N ALA A 297 8.77 0.55 -23.25
CA ALA A 297 9.78 1.57 -23.50
C ALA A 297 10.01 1.79 -25.01
N ALA A 298 10.13 0.72 -25.79
CA ALA A 298 10.31 0.80 -27.24
C ALA A 298 9.14 1.49 -27.94
N LEU A 299 7.88 1.18 -27.57
CA LEU A 299 6.68 1.84 -28.10
C LEU A 299 6.69 3.34 -27.81
N LEU A 300 7.17 3.74 -26.63
CA LEU A 300 7.26 5.13 -26.20
C LEU A 300 8.53 5.85 -26.72
N GLY A 301 9.34 5.20 -27.57
CA GLY A 301 10.52 5.79 -28.18
C GLY A 301 11.77 5.84 -27.30
N TYR A 302 11.80 5.08 -26.22
CA TYR A 302 12.98 4.97 -25.34
C TYR A 302 13.81 3.73 -25.68
N PRO A 303 15.15 3.80 -25.56
CA PRO A 303 16.04 2.68 -25.87
C PRO A 303 15.85 1.49 -24.91
N ASP A 304 15.48 1.76 -23.68
CA ASP A 304 15.22 0.78 -22.61
C ASP A 304 14.29 1.33 -21.54
N TYR A 305 13.83 0.45 -20.64
CA TYR A 305 12.89 0.83 -19.58
C TYR A 305 13.52 1.73 -18.51
N ALA A 306 14.84 1.59 -18.25
CA ALA A 306 15.54 2.44 -17.30
C ALA A 306 15.58 3.89 -17.81
N SER A 307 15.83 4.09 -19.11
CA SER A 307 15.77 5.40 -19.77
C SER A 307 14.37 6.02 -19.68
N TYR A 308 13.32 5.23 -19.91
CA TYR A 308 11.94 5.68 -19.74
C TYR A 308 11.67 6.13 -18.29
N MET A 309 12.07 5.31 -17.30
CA MET A 309 11.81 5.61 -15.89
C MET A 309 12.60 6.81 -15.37
N THR A 310 13.86 6.95 -15.79
CA THR A 310 14.73 8.03 -15.28
C THR A 310 14.54 9.37 -15.97
N ALA A 311 13.93 9.42 -17.14
CA ALA A 311 13.75 10.66 -17.93
C ALA A 311 13.03 11.79 -17.16
N ASN A 312 12.07 11.43 -16.31
CA ASN A 312 11.21 12.40 -15.59
C ASN A 312 11.48 12.46 -14.08
N VAL A 313 12.65 12.00 -13.63
CA VAL A 313 13.07 12.09 -12.22
C VAL A 313 14.39 12.85 -12.10
N MET A 314 14.88 13.07 -10.88
CA MET A 314 16.09 13.86 -10.60
C MET A 314 17.32 13.35 -11.38
N ALA A 315 17.47 12.03 -11.56
CA ALA A 315 18.60 11.43 -12.28
C ALA A 315 18.63 11.77 -13.77
N LYS A 316 17.46 12.01 -14.42
CA LYS A 316 17.29 12.32 -15.86
C LYS A 316 17.73 11.23 -16.84
N ASN A 317 18.64 10.37 -16.49
CA ASN A 317 19.13 9.27 -17.32
C ASN A 317 19.71 8.13 -16.48
N PRO A 318 19.81 6.89 -17.00
CA PRO A 318 20.35 5.74 -16.27
C PRO A 318 21.80 5.92 -15.81
N ALA A 319 22.64 6.57 -16.62
CA ALA A 319 24.05 6.75 -16.30
C ALA A 319 24.24 7.58 -15.01
N ALA A 320 23.49 8.66 -14.83
CA ALA A 320 23.54 9.46 -13.60
C ALA A 320 23.08 8.66 -12.36
N ALA A 321 22.08 7.79 -12.51
CA ALA A 321 21.65 6.90 -11.43
C ALA A 321 22.74 5.86 -11.11
N GLU A 322 23.33 5.24 -12.11
CA GLU A 322 24.41 4.26 -11.96
C GLU A 322 25.66 4.89 -11.34
N ASP A 323 26.05 6.08 -11.78
CA ASP A 323 27.20 6.80 -11.21
C ASP A 323 27.02 7.05 -9.70
N LEU A 324 25.83 7.49 -9.27
CA LEU A 324 25.55 7.67 -7.85
C LEU A 324 25.61 6.33 -7.09
N LEU A 325 25.00 5.28 -7.63
CA LEU A 325 25.06 3.95 -7.05
C LEU A 325 26.50 3.45 -6.91
N MET A 326 27.34 3.64 -7.92
CA MET A 326 28.73 3.18 -7.91
C MET A 326 29.63 3.98 -6.95
N GLN A 327 29.33 5.27 -6.74
CA GLN A 327 30.03 6.08 -5.73
C GLN A 327 29.79 5.52 -4.31
N ILE A 328 28.63 4.92 -4.06
CA ILE A 328 28.30 4.31 -2.75
C ILE A 328 28.74 2.85 -2.71
N TRP A 329 28.47 2.09 -3.78
CA TRP A 329 28.71 0.65 -3.85
C TRP A 329 30.17 0.26 -3.64
N ARG A 330 31.09 0.92 -4.35
CA ARG A 330 32.53 0.60 -4.27
C ARG A 330 33.10 0.72 -2.85
N PRO A 331 32.92 1.84 -2.13
CA PRO A 331 33.37 1.92 -0.73
C PRO A 331 32.60 1.00 0.21
N ALA A 332 31.28 0.75 -0.04
CA ALA A 332 30.48 -0.17 0.77
C ALA A 332 30.99 -1.61 0.68
N VAL A 333 31.28 -2.12 -0.53
CA VAL A 333 31.84 -3.49 -0.73
C VAL A 333 33.17 -3.63 0.00
N LYS A 334 34.05 -2.60 -0.08
CA LYS A 334 35.31 -2.61 0.67
C LYS A 334 35.06 -2.68 2.17
N ARG A 335 34.14 -1.87 2.67
CA ARG A 335 33.80 -1.83 4.11
C ARG A 335 33.21 -3.15 4.61
N VAL A 336 32.31 -3.77 3.84
CA VAL A 336 31.77 -5.11 4.15
C VAL A 336 32.89 -6.15 4.25
N GLY A 337 33.89 -6.10 3.36
CA GLY A 337 35.06 -6.99 3.44
C GLY A 337 35.83 -6.82 4.77
N GLU A 338 36.02 -5.58 5.24
CA GLU A 338 36.66 -5.30 6.53
C GLU A 338 35.81 -5.81 7.71
N GLU A 339 34.50 -5.62 7.67
CA GLU A 339 33.56 -6.10 8.70
C GLU A 339 33.49 -7.64 8.75
N VAL A 340 33.47 -8.31 7.62
CA VAL A 340 33.51 -9.78 7.56
C VAL A 340 34.85 -10.33 8.12
N ALA A 341 35.97 -9.62 7.87
CA ALA A 341 37.25 -10.02 8.45
C ALA A 341 37.25 -9.89 9.98
N GLU A 342 36.63 -8.85 10.54
CA GLU A 342 36.45 -8.70 11.99
C GLU A 342 35.58 -9.82 12.58
N MET A 343 34.48 -10.16 11.91
CA MET A 343 33.61 -11.27 12.31
C MET A 343 34.35 -12.61 12.26
N GLN A 344 35.16 -12.85 11.23
CA GLN A 344 35.97 -14.06 11.10
C GLN A 344 37.00 -14.16 12.24
N ALA A 345 37.69 -13.05 12.56
CA ALA A 345 38.64 -13.04 13.66
C ALA A 345 37.98 -13.36 15.02
N LEU A 346 36.72 -12.93 15.23
CA LEU A 346 35.96 -13.27 16.43
C LEU A 346 35.56 -14.75 16.42
N ALA A 347 35.08 -15.28 15.32
CA ALA A 347 34.74 -16.70 15.18
C ALA A 347 35.95 -17.63 15.42
N ASP A 348 37.11 -17.22 14.91
CA ASP A 348 38.39 -17.95 15.13
C ASP A 348 38.81 -17.91 16.60
N LYS A 349 38.69 -16.75 17.27
CA LYS A 349 38.98 -16.58 18.70
C LYS A 349 38.04 -17.46 19.57
N GLU A 350 36.81 -17.62 19.19
CA GLU A 350 35.84 -18.49 19.86
C GLU A 350 36.06 -19.98 19.56
N GLY A 351 36.92 -20.33 18.62
CA GLY A 351 37.17 -21.71 18.22
C GLY A 351 36.01 -22.32 17.43
N ALA A 352 35.20 -21.49 16.75
CA ALA A 352 34.03 -21.94 16.03
C ALA A 352 34.34 -22.86 14.83
N GLY A 353 35.56 -22.79 14.27
CA GLY A 353 36.02 -23.66 13.18
C GLY A 353 35.23 -23.50 11.88
N ILE A 354 34.72 -22.29 11.60
CA ILE A 354 33.89 -21.99 10.45
C ILE A 354 34.51 -20.88 9.59
N THR A 355 34.14 -20.85 8.34
CA THR A 355 34.25 -19.62 7.52
C THR A 355 32.90 -18.92 7.56
N ILE A 356 32.92 -17.59 7.80
CA ILE A 356 31.72 -16.75 7.84
C ILE A 356 30.98 -16.87 6.51
N ALA A 357 29.74 -17.29 6.57
CA ALA A 357 28.81 -17.39 5.45
C ALA A 357 27.68 -16.32 5.61
N PRO A 358 26.89 -16.05 4.56
CA PRO A 358 25.83 -15.03 4.63
C PRO A 358 24.84 -15.22 5.80
N HIS A 359 24.50 -16.44 6.15
CA HIS A 359 23.62 -16.77 7.29
C HIS A 359 24.27 -16.56 8.67
N ASP A 360 25.59 -16.32 8.73
CA ASP A 360 26.33 -16.03 9.95
C ASP A 360 26.47 -14.51 10.18
N TYR A 361 26.21 -13.69 9.14
CA TYR A 361 26.49 -12.27 9.16
C TYR A 361 25.81 -11.55 10.34
N TYR A 362 24.51 -11.68 10.49
CA TYR A 362 23.76 -11.01 11.56
C TYR A 362 24.23 -11.46 12.95
N TYR A 363 24.51 -12.73 13.13
CA TYR A 363 24.95 -13.31 14.40
C TYR A 363 26.32 -12.79 14.84
N TYR A 364 27.29 -12.82 13.94
CA TYR A 364 28.64 -12.31 14.27
C TYR A 364 28.72 -10.78 14.25
N ALA A 365 27.95 -10.09 13.45
CA ALA A 365 27.82 -8.64 13.49
C ALA A 365 27.30 -8.18 14.85
N GLU A 366 26.30 -8.87 15.42
CA GLU A 366 25.77 -8.58 16.75
C GLU A 366 26.82 -8.83 17.84
N LYS A 367 27.57 -9.93 17.76
CA LYS A 367 28.65 -10.20 18.69
C LYS A 367 29.77 -9.15 18.64
N VAL A 368 30.20 -8.73 17.44
CA VAL A 368 31.17 -7.66 17.25
C VAL A 368 30.63 -6.33 17.80
N ARG A 369 29.35 -6.04 17.58
CA ARG A 369 28.69 -4.85 18.13
C ARG A 369 28.71 -4.82 19.64
N ARG A 370 28.39 -5.93 20.31
CA ARG A 370 28.43 -6.08 21.77
C ARG A 370 29.87 -5.90 22.30
N ASP A 371 30.86 -6.52 21.65
CA ASP A 371 32.25 -6.43 22.05
C ASP A 371 32.79 -5.00 21.92
N LYS A 372 32.46 -4.28 20.85
CA LYS A 372 32.95 -2.92 20.58
C LYS A 372 32.24 -1.82 21.37
N TYR A 373 30.93 -1.93 21.54
CA TYR A 373 30.09 -0.82 22.03
C TYR A 373 29.46 -1.11 23.39
N ALA A 374 29.62 -2.31 23.94
CA ALA A 374 28.97 -2.77 25.16
C ALA A 374 27.46 -2.44 25.22
N LEU A 375 26.79 -2.53 24.06
CA LEU A 375 25.38 -2.19 23.91
C LEU A 375 24.57 -3.48 23.95
N ASP A 376 23.67 -3.58 24.92
CA ASP A 376 22.70 -4.67 25.04
C ASP A 376 21.37 -4.24 24.49
N GLU A 377 20.88 -4.91 23.43
CA GLU A 377 19.59 -4.56 22.81
C GLU A 377 18.39 -4.85 23.70
N ASP A 378 18.46 -5.85 24.59
CA ASP A 378 17.37 -6.13 25.52
C ASP A 378 17.24 -5.02 26.57
N GLU A 379 18.38 -4.45 27.03
CA GLU A 379 18.37 -3.26 27.86
C GLU A 379 17.81 -2.06 27.11
N VAL A 380 18.28 -1.83 25.88
CA VAL A 380 17.82 -0.72 25.02
C VAL A 380 16.34 -0.85 24.68
N ARG A 381 15.85 -2.06 24.39
CA ARG A 381 14.46 -2.33 24.04
C ARG A 381 13.48 -1.86 25.11
N ALA A 382 13.85 -1.94 26.39
CA ALA A 382 13.01 -1.48 27.50
C ALA A 382 12.66 0.02 27.40
N TYR A 383 13.53 0.85 26.78
CA TYR A 383 13.29 2.28 26.57
C TYR A 383 12.42 2.56 25.33
N PHE A 384 12.34 1.63 24.39
CA PHE A 384 11.66 1.79 23.11
C PHE A 384 10.34 1.02 23.00
N ALA A 385 9.60 0.90 24.12
CA ALA A 385 8.23 0.42 24.06
C ALA A 385 7.43 1.29 23.08
N ILE A 386 6.61 0.66 22.21
CA ILE A 386 5.93 1.32 21.08
C ILE A 386 5.11 2.56 21.52
N ASP A 387 4.45 2.50 22.68
CA ASP A 387 3.71 3.63 23.20
C ASP A 387 4.59 4.82 23.59
N ASN A 388 5.79 4.54 24.11
CA ASN A 388 6.78 5.58 24.44
C ASN A 388 7.37 6.19 23.17
N VAL A 389 7.67 5.37 22.16
CA VAL A 389 8.18 5.85 20.85
C VAL A 389 7.12 6.74 20.19
N ARG A 390 5.88 6.31 20.11
CA ARG A 390 4.77 7.09 19.53
C ARG A 390 4.57 8.42 20.27
N LYS A 391 4.58 8.40 21.61
CA LYS A 391 4.54 9.62 22.42
C LYS A 391 5.74 10.53 22.14
N GLY A 392 6.93 9.96 21.96
CA GLY A 392 8.14 10.70 21.58
C GLY A 392 8.01 11.39 20.24
N ILE A 393 7.47 10.69 19.23
CA ILE A 393 7.19 11.23 17.89
C ILE A 393 6.21 12.40 17.98
N PHE A 394 5.11 12.24 18.71
CA PHE A 394 4.12 13.31 18.92
C PHE A 394 4.70 14.51 19.63
N THR A 395 5.50 14.28 20.65
CA THR A 395 6.20 15.37 21.37
C THR A 395 7.20 16.10 20.45
N MET A 396 7.88 15.38 19.56
CA MET A 396 8.78 16.00 18.59
C MET A 396 8.00 16.85 17.58
N ALA A 397 6.90 16.34 17.04
CA ALA A 397 6.05 17.07 16.10
C ALA A 397 5.41 18.32 16.76
N GLU A 398 4.98 18.22 18.02
CA GLU A 398 4.47 19.36 18.76
C GLU A 398 5.55 20.45 18.94
N LYS A 399 6.78 20.07 19.27
CA LYS A 399 7.88 21.04 19.43
C LYS A 399 8.32 21.69 18.12
N LEU A 400 8.28 20.96 17.01
CA LEU A 400 8.73 21.45 15.69
C LEU A 400 7.65 22.25 14.97
N TYR A 401 6.41 21.80 15.07
CA TYR A 401 5.30 22.31 14.22
C TYR A 401 4.12 22.86 15.04
N GLY A 402 4.10 22.67 16.35
CA GLY A 402 3.01 23.10 17.22
C GLY A 402 1.76 22.21 17.18
N VAL A 403 1.75 21.14 16.38
CA VAL A 403 0.60 20.26 16.23
C VAL A 403 0.43 19.31 17.42
N LYS A 404 -0.83 18.95 17.74
CA LYS A 404 -1.15 18.02 18.82
C LYS A 404 -1.88 16.81 18.29
N PHE A 405 -1.66 15.66 18.92
CA PHE A 405 -2.32 14.40 18.59
C PHE A 405 -3.24 13.98 19.75
N VAL A 406 -4.53 13.87 19.47
CA VAL A 406 -5.55 13.47 20.43
C VAL A 406 -6.13 12.13 20.00
N GLU A 407 -5.94 11.06 20.80
CA GLU A 407 -6.46 9.73 20.47
C GLU A 407 -7.99 9.74 20.42
N MET A 408 -8.56 9.12 19.39
CA MET A 408 -10.00 8.95 19.18
C MET A 408 -10.36 7.46 19.21
N PRO A 409 -10.54 6.85 20.40
CA PRO A 409 -10.76 5.40 20.54
C PRO A 409 -12.00 4.88 19.82
N GLU A 410 -13.06 5.74 19.76
CA GLU A 410 -14.37 5.42 19.17
C GLU A 410 -14.45 5.73 17.65
N ALA A 411 -13.38 6.27 17.05
CA ALA A 411 -13.35 6.53 15.61
C ALA A 411 -13.33 5.21 14.83
N PRO A 412 -13.96 5.17 13.64
CA PRO A 412 -13.87 4.01 12.77
C PRO A 412 -12.43 3.59 12.48
N LYS A 413 -12.15 2.29 12.51
CA LYS A 413 -10.84 1.70 12.20
C LYS A 413 -10.99 0.36 11.53
N TYR A 414 -10.08 0.04 10.62
CA TYR A 414 -10.18 -1.19 9.82
C TYR A 414 -9.65 -2.43 10.55
N HIS A 415 -8.89 -2.27 11.63
CA HIS A 415 -8.38 -3.37 12.44
C HIS A 415 -8.31 -2.95 13.91
N PRO A 416 -8.55 -3.86 14.89
CA PRO A 416 -8.52 -3.53 16.33
C PRO A 416 -7.22 -2.92 16.83
N GLU A 417 -6.07 -3.28 16.24
CA GLU A 417 -4.75 -2.77 16.60
C GLU A 417 -4.46 -1.36 16.08
N VAL A 418 -5.26 -0.86 15.14
CA VAL A 418 -5.13 0.51 14.62
C VAL A 418 -5.52 1.51 15.69
N LYS A 419 -4.68 2.53 15.88
CA LYS A 419 -5.02 3.70 16.69
C LYS A 419 -5.25 4.90 15.80
N VAL A 420 -6.29 5.66 16.11
CA VAL A 420 -6.74 6.83 15.35
C VAL A 420 -6.54 8.08 16.19
N TYR A 421 -6.02 9.14 15.59
CA TYR A 421 -5.73 10.41 16.24
C TYR A 421 -6.31 11.58 15.45
N ASP A 422 -6.92 12.51 16.15
CA ASP A 422 -7.15 13.87 15.66
C ASP A 422 -5.85 14.65 15.75
N VAL A 423 -5.39 15.20 14.64
CA VAL A 423 -4.25 16.11 14.60
C VAL A 423 -4.78 17.54 14.63
N LEU A 424 -4.46 18.24 15.69
CA LEU A 424 -4.88 19.62 15.90
C LEU A 424 -3.77 20.60 15.56
N ASP A 425 -4.11 21.70 14.91
CA ASP A 425 -3.21 22.83 14.67
C ASP A 425 -2.96 23.61 15.98
N THR A 426 -2.08 24.60 15.92
CA THR A 426 -1.68 25.45 17.05
C THR A 426 -2.85 26.20 17.69
N ASP A 427 -3.89 26.53 16.92
CA ASP A 427 -5.13 27.19 17.37
C ASP A 427 -6.18 26.21 17.92
N GLY A 428 -5.87 24.90 17.89
CA GLY A 428 -6.77 23.84 18.34
C GLY A 428 -7.78 23.39 17.29
N SER A 429 -7.72 23.90 16.06
CA SER A 429 -8.59 23.45 14.97
C SER A 429 -8.12 22.10 14.41
N HIS A 430 -9.08 21.31 13.88
CA HIS A 430 -8.80 20.06 13.19
C HIS A 430 -7.94 20.28 11.95
N LEU A 431 -6.81 19.59 11.86
CA LEU A 431 -5.86 19.64 10.74
C LEU A 431 -5.89 18.37 9.89
N ALA A 432 -5.92 17.21 10.53
CA ALA A 432 -5.85 15.92 9.86
C ALA A 432 -6.33 14.78 10.77
N VAL A 433 -6.66 13.64 10.18
CA VAL A 433 -6.72 12.36 10.89
C VAL A 433 -5.42 11.60 10.66
N PHE A 434 -4.83 11.05 11.71
CA PHE A 434 -3.65 10.20 11.64
C PHE A 434 -3.92 8.83 12.24
N MET A 435 -3.66 7.76 11.46
CA MET A 435 -3.82 6.38 11.88
C MET A 435 -2.46 5.70 12.00
N THR A 436 -2.29 4.86 13.02
CA THR A 436 -1.07 4.05 13.20
C THR A 436 -1.40 2.57 13.23
N ASP A 437 -0.66 1.77 12.44
CA ASP A 437 -0.83 0.33 12.29
C ASP A 437 0.53 -0.38 12.27
N TYR A 438 1.12 -0.60 13.48
CA TYR A 438 2.53 -0.98 13.62
C TYR A 438 2.78 -2.47 13.83
N PHE A 439 1.74 -3.29 13.99
CA PHE A 439 1.93 -4.72 14.25
C PHE A 439 1.82 -5.54 12.97
N PRO A 440 2.73 -6.53 12.75
CA PRO A 440 2.65 -7.43 11.60
C PRO A 440 1.48 -8.41 11.75
N ARG A 441 0.88 -8.80 10.62
CA ARG A 441 -0.13 -9.87 10.54
C ARG A 441 -0.10 -10.52 9.16
N ALA A 442 -0.71 -11.70 9.01
CA ALA A 442 -0.70 -12.46 7.76
C ALA A 442 -1.41 -11.73 6.60
N SER A 443 -2.42 -10.90 6.91
CA SER A 443 -3.15 -10.07 5.94
C SER A 443 -2.40 -8.81 5.51
N LYS A 444 -1.28 -8.46 6.16
CA LYS A 444 -0.52 -7.22 5.93
C LYS A 444 0.73 -7.46 5.09
N ARG A 445 0.95 -6.61 4.09
CA ARG A 445 2.21 -6.55 3.34
C ARG A 445 3.39 -6.24 4.27
N GLN A 446 4.53 -6.87 4.02
CA GLN A 446 5.76 -6.55 4.75
C GLN A 446 6.33 -5.19 4.34
N GLY A 447 6.93 -4.52 5.30
CA GLY A 447 7.57 -3.23 5.13
C GLY A 447 7.07 -2.19 6.11
N ALA A 448 7.45 -0.94 5.87
CA ALA A 448 6.94 0.23 6.58
C ALA A 448 6.67 1.33 5.56
N TRP A 449 5.51 1.93 5.62
CA TRP A 449 5.11 3.00 4.68
C TRP A 449 4.09 3.93 5.32
N MET A 450 3.82 5.01 4.64
CA MET A 450 2.67 5.87 4.89
C MET A 450 1.91 6.07 3.58
N ASP A 451 0.61 6.27 3.68
CA ASP A 451 -0.24 6.67 2.56
C ASP A 451 -1.47 7.41 3.10
N GLU A 452 -2.35 7.82 2.22
CA GLU A 452 -3.56 8.57 2.57
C GLU A 452 -4.83 7.88 2.07
N MET A 453 -5.84 7.80 2.93
CA MET A 453 -7.20 7.38 2.55
C MET A 453 -8.02 8.55 2.00
N GLN A 454 -7.61 9.76 2.33
CA GLN A 454 -8.17 11.01 1.83
C GLN A 454 -7.07 12.04 1.70
N GLY A 455 -6.95 12.67 0.53
CA GLY A 455 -6.02 13.76 0.28
C GLY A 455 -6.54 15.09 0.80
N SER A 456 -5.64 16.08 0.92
CA SER A 456 -5.98 17.44 1.26
C SER A 456 -6.18 18.27 0.00
N PHE A 457 -7.28 19.03 -0.05
CA PHE A 457 -7.47 20.05 -1.11
C PHE A 457 -8.41 21.17 -0.63
N VAL A 458 -8.42 22.26 -1.37
CA VAL A 458 -9.33 23.39 -1.16
C VAL A 458 -10.19 23.55 -2.41
N ASP A 459 -11.50 23.47 -2.24
CA ASP A 459 -12.44 23.74 -3.33
C ASP A 459 -12.53 25.25 -3.66
N PRO A 460 -12.96 25.63 -4.87
CA PRO A 460 -13.10 27.03 -5.26
C PRO A 460 -14.04 27.86 -4.38
N ASP A 461 -14.99 27.21 -3.70
CA ASP A 461 -15.88 27.83 -2.73
C ASP A 461 -15.22 28.04 -1.35
N GLY A 462 -13.97 27.64 -1.19
CA GLY A 462 -13.19 27.73 0.04
C GLY A 462 -13.38 26.55 1.00
N THR A 463 -14.18 25.55 0.64
CA THR A 463 -14.30 24.32 1.43
C THR A 463 -12.98 23.57 1.45
N VAL A 464 -12.49 23.25 2.65
CA VAL A 464 -11.22 22.53 2.86
C VAL A 464 -11.51 21.08 3.18
N GLN A 465 -11.06 20.15 2.33
CA GLN A 465 -10.96 18.76 2.68
C GLN A 465 -9.66 18.50 3.44
N ARG A 466 -9.76 17.93 4.64
CA ARG A 466 -8.61 17.60 5.47
C ARG A 466 -8.14 16.15 5.19
N PRO A 467 -6.84 15.86 5.28
CA PRO A 467 -6.32 14.54 4.95
C PRO A 467 -6.59 13.50 6.05
N ILE A 468 -6.74 12.26 5.62
CA ILE A 468 -6.73 11.07 6.47
C ILE A 468 -5.51 10.25 6.08
N VAL A 469 -4.50 10.25 6.93
CA VAL A 469 -3.18 9.63 6.68
C VAL A 469 -3.02 8.42 7.59
N PHE A 470 -2.43 7.36 7.07
CA PHE A 470 -2.08 6.19 7.88
C PHE A 470 -0.58 5.86 7.73
N ASN A 471 0.00 5.35 8.81
CA ASN A 471 1.39 4.92 8.89
C ASN A 471 1.45 3.46 9.39
N VAL A 472 2.19 2.66 8.64
CA VAL A 472 2.29 1.21 8.84
C VAL A 472 3.73 0.83 9.16
#